data_56ca992ece26d773725b37e802bcb409
#
_entry.id   56ca992ece26d773725b37e802bcb409
#
_cell.length_a   1.000
_cell.length_b   1.000
_cell.length_c   1.000
_cell.angle_alpha   90.00
_cell.angle_beta   90.00
_cell.angle_gamma   90.00
#
_symmetry.space_group_name_H-M   'P 1'
#
loop_
_entity.id
_entity.type
_entity.pdbx_description
1 polymer ?
#
loop_
_entity_poly.entity_id
_entity_poly.type
_entity_poly.pdbx_seq_one_letter_code
_entity_poly.pdbx_strand_id
1 'polypeptide(L)'
;MDILRDEKPYLKRKFGLLSIGLFGSHAKGTQRPDSDVDLLVELTEARFDFLIGLQIHLESRIGKPIELIRKRPDLSERFLKRIEKQIHYA
;
A
#
# COMPACT_ATOMS: atom_id res chain seq x y z
N MET A 1 -0.23 -10.79 -2.19
CA MET A 1 -1.66 -10.56 -2.49
C MET A 1 -1.83 -10.36 -3.99
N ASP A 2 -2.54 -11.25 -4.63
CA ASP A 2 -2.67 -11.27 -6.11
C ASP A 2 -3.43 -10.06 -6.65
N ILE A 3 -4.39 -9.54 -5.89
CA ILE A 3 -5.15 -8.35 -6.30
C ILE A 3 -4.23 -7.16 -6.54
N LEU A 4 -3.25 -6.93 -5.68
CA LEU A 4 -2.30 -5.83 -5.84
C LEU A 4 -1.48 -5.99 -7.11
N ARG A 5 -1.05 -7.21 -7.40
CA ARG A 5 -0.27 -7.50 -8.61
C ARG A 5 -1.10 -7.27 -9.87
N ASP A 6 -2.36 -7.71 -9.87
CA ASP A 6 -3.26 -7.56 -11.00
C ASP A 6 -3.62 -6.09 -11.25
N GLU A 7 -3.77 -5.31 -10.18
CA GLU A 7 -4.15 -3.90 -10.28
C GLU A 7 -2.97 -2.97 -10.61
N LYS A 8 -1.75 -3.42 -10.39
CA LYS A 8 -0.56 -2.56 -10.50
C LYS A 8 -0.44 -1.83 -11.84
N PRO A 9 -0.66 -2.46 -13.02
CA PRO A 9 -0.58 -1.73 -14.28
C PRO A 9 -1.57 -0.58 -14.39
N TYR A 10 -2.80 -0.78 -13.92
CA TYR A 10 -3.82 0.25 -13.90
C TYR A 10 -3.45 1.39 -12.94
N LEU A 11 -2.96 1.03 -11.75
CA LEU A 11 -2.57 2.01 -10.72
C LEU A 11 -1.38 2.85 -11.18
N LYS A 12 -0.45 2.26 -11.91
CA LYS A 12 0.67 3.00 -12.51
C LYS A 12 0.18 4.07 -13.48
N ARG A 13 -0.77 3.72 -14.34
CA ARG A 13 -1.27 4.64 -15.36
C ARG A 13 -2.15 5.73 -14.77
N LYS A 14 -3.00 5.39 -13.82
CA LYS A 14 -3.98 6.34 -13.28
C LYS A 14 -3.43 7.21 -12.17
N PHE A 15 -2.63 6.64 -11.28
CA PHE A 15 -2.17 7.33 -10.08
C PHE A 15 -0.66 7.55 -10.03
N GLY A 16 0.06 7.13 -11.05
CA GLY A 16 1.52 7.25 -11.06
C GLY A 16 2.20 6.38 -10.02
N LEU A 17 1.66 5.20 -9.75
CA LEU A 17 2.23 4.28 -8.77
C LEU A 17 3.59 3.77 -9.23
N LEU A 18 4.62 3.90 -8.38
CA LEU A 18 5.95 3.34 -8.62
C LEU A 18 6.11 1.99 -7.93
N SER A 19 5.69 1.89 -6.69
CA SER A 19 5.76 0.63 -5.96
C SER A 19 4.62 0.54 -4.95
N ILE A 20 4.25 -0.68 -4.60
CA ILE A 20 3.24 -0.96 -3.59
C ILE A 20 3.64 -2.23 -2.85
N GLY A 21 3.64 -2.17 -1.52
CA GLY A 21 4.01 -3.29 -0.68
C GLY A 21 3.04 -3.48 0.46
N LEU A 22 2.76 -4.74 0.76
CA LEU A 22 1.90 -5.16 1.88
C LEU A 22 2.76 -5.36 3.12
N PHE A 23 2.38 -4.74 4.24
CA PHE A 23 3.07 -4.95 5.51
C PHE A 23 2.04 -5.11 6.65
N GLY A 24 2.52 -5.20 7.88
CA GLY A 24 1.66 -5.35 9.05
C GLY A 24 1.10 -6.76 9.20
N SER A 25 -0.10 -6.89 9.79
CA SER A 25 -0.68 -8.17 10.15
C SER A 25 -0.94 -9.07 8.94
N HIS A 26 -1.36 -8.50 7.82
CA HIS A 26 -1.61 -9.27 6.59
C HIS A 26 -0.32 -9.86 6.01
N ALA A 27 0.79 -9.12 6.09
CA ALA A 27 2.08 -9.63 5.63
C ALA A 27 2.62 -10.73 6.53
N LYS A 28 2.34 -10.64 7.84
CA LYS A 28 2.78 -11.63 8.82
C LYS A 28 1.88 -12.87 8.90
N GLY A 29 0.72 -12.83 8.28
CA GLY A 29 -0.26 -13.91 8.41
C GLY A 29 -0.99 -13.94 9.74
N THR A 30 -0.96 -12.84 10.50
CA THR A 30 -1.62 -12.72 11.80
C THR A 30 -2.92 -11.92 11.74
N GLN A 31 -3.41 -11.65 10.53
CA GLN A 31 -4.60 -10.86 10.33
C GLN A 31 -5.85 -11.52 10.92
N ARG A 32 -6.75 -10.67 11.38
CA ARG A 32 -8.11 -11.07 11.80
C ARG A 32 -9.10 -10.62 10.72
N PRO A 33 -10.34 -11.14 10.72
CA PRO A 33 -11.33 -10.74 9.70
C PRO A 33 -11.58 -9.23 9.64
N ASP A 34 -11.42 -8.52 10.77
CA ASP A 34 -11.62 -7.09 10.88
C ASP A 34 -10.32 -6.26 10.80
N SER A 35 -9.17 -6.91 10.51
CA SER A 35 -7.89 -6.20 10.41
C SER A 35 -7.85 -5.33 9.17
N ASP A 36 -7.28 -4.12 9.33
CA ASP A 36 -7.00 -3.23 8.20
C ASP A 36 -5.83 -3.79 7.37
N VAL A 37 -5.84 -3.46 6.09
CA VAL A 37 -4.74 -3.81 5.18
C VAL A 37 -3.76 -2.64 5.15
N ASP A 38 -2.52 -2.88 5.56
CA ASP A 38 -1.48 -1.86 5.61
C ASP A 38 -0.63 -1.91 4.34
N LEU A 39 -0.59 -0.80 3.60
CA LEU A 39 0.14 -0.72 2.34
C LEU A 39 1.10 0.47 2.36
N LEU A 40 2.34 0.21 1.91
CA LEU A 40 3.33 1.25 1.65
C LEU A 40 3.37 1.49 0.15
N VAL A 41 3.14 2.73 -0.28
CA VAL A 41 3.11 3.09 -1.70
C VAL A 41 4.13 4.17 -2.00
N GLU A 42 4.69 4.12 -3.21
CA GLU A 42 5.54 5.17 -3.74
C GLU A 42 4.92 5.66 -5.04
N LEU A 43 4.75 6.97 -5.16
CA LEU A 43 4.12 7.61 -6.32
C LEU A 43 5.10 8.54 -7.02
N THR A 44 4.93 8.70 -8.35
CA THR A 44 5.74 9.65 -9.12
C THR A 44 5.49 11.09 -8.71
N GLU A 45 4.26 11.40 -8.30
CA GLU A 45 3.86 12.73 -7.84
C GLU A 45 3.19 12.61 -6.47
N ALA A 46 3.55 13.51 -5.56
CA ALA A 46 3.00 13.53 -4.21
C ALA A 46 1.66 14.29 -4.18
N ARG A 47 0.67 13.78 -4.92
CA ARG A 47 -0.65 14.39 -5.01
C ARG A 47 -1.61 13.72 -4.02
N PHE A 48 -2.27 14.57 -3.24
CA PHE A 48 -3.22 14.11 -2.24
C PHE A 48 -4.44 13.42 -2.87
N ASP A 49 -4.92 13.96 -3.98
CA ASP A 49 -6.05 13.36 -4.71
C ASP A 49 -5.71 11.97 -5.26
N PHE A 50 -4.46 11.74 -5.65
CA PHE A 50 -4.02 10.40 -6.08
C PHE A 50 -4.06 9.42 -4.92
N LEU A 51 -3.63 9.82 -3.74
CA LEU A 51 -3.67 8.95 -2.55
C LEU A 51 -5.09 8.59 -2.16
N ILE A 52 -6.00 9.56 -2.16
CA ILE A 52 -7.42 9.31 -1.84
C ILE A 52 -8.04 8.39 -2.88
N GLY A 53 -7.83 8.67 -4.17
CA GLY A 53 -8.37 7.84 -5.23
C GLY A 53 -7.84 6.42 -5.19
N LEU A 54 -6.54 6.27 -4.91
CA LEU A 54 -5.89 4.97 -4.77
C LEU A 54 -6.49 4.19 -3.61
N GLN A 55 -6.69 4.83 -2.47
CA GLN A 55 -7.28 4.19 -1.29
C GLN A 55 -8.70 3.72 -1.58
N ILE A 56 -9.53 4.58 -2.15
CA ILE A 56 -10.92 4.24 -2.48
C ILE A 56 -10.97 3.06 -3.46
N HIS A 57 -10.14 3.11 -4.49
CA HIS A 57 -10.10 2.05 -5.49
C HIS A 57 -9.70 0.70 -4.88
N LEU A 58 -8.64 0.70 -4.08
CA LEU A 58 -8.15 -0.53 -3.45
C LEU A 58 -9.10 -1.07 -2.40
N GLU A 59 -9.74 -0.21 -1.61
CA GLU A 59 -10.75 -0.66 -0.64
C GLU A 59 -11.91 -1.33 -1.35
N SER A 60 -12.33 -0.78 -2.49
CA SER A 60 -13.39 -1.37 -3.31
C SER A 60 -12.99 -2.74 -3.85
N ARG A 61 -11.74 -2.89 -4.30
CA ARG A 61 -11.26 -4.16 -4.87
C ARG A 61 -10.97 -5.22 -3.82
N ILE A 62 -10.40 -4.83 -2.70
CA ILE A 62 -10.01 -5.75 -1.62
C ILE A 62 -11.18 -6.06 -0.70
N GLY A 63 -12.10 -5.11 -0.53
CA GLY A 63 -13.26 -5.28 0.34
C GLY A 63 -12.97 -5.11 1.82
N LYS A 64 -11.87 -4.44 2.16
CA LYS A 64 -11.47 -4.16 3.54
C LYS A 64 -10.93 -2.75 3.66
N PRO A 65 -11.01 -2.13 4.86
CA PRO A 65 -10.35 -0.85 5.08
C PRO A 65 -8.85 -0.96 4.82
N ILE A 66 -8.31 0.09 4.22
CA ILE A 66 -6.89 0.13 3.86
C ILE A 66 -6.25 1.35 4.52
N GLU A 67 -5.09 1.13 5.15
CA GLU A 67 -4.23 2.18 5.63
C GLU A 67 -3.09 2.35 4.64
N LEU A 68 -3.08 3.50 3.93
CA LEU A 68 -2.03 3.83 2.98
C LEU A 68 -0.98 4.71 3.63
N ILE A 69 0.27 4.30 3.52
CA ILE A 69 1.41 5.11 3.92
C ILE A 69 2.24 5.39 2.67
N ARG A 70 2.43 6.68 2.36
CA ARG A 70 3.23 7.08 1.21
C ARG A 70 4.71 7.11 1.59
N LYS A 71 5.53 6.39 0.83
CA LYS A 71 6.98 6.45 0.99
C LYS A 71 7.48 7.84 0.58
N ARG A 72 8.19 8.49 1.48
CA ARG A 72 8.72 9.86 1.28
C ARG A 72 10.03 10.01 2.04
N PRO A 73 10.89 10.97 1.64
CA PRO A 73 12.23 11.11 2.27
C PRO A 73 12.20 11.39 3.77
N ASP A 74 11.13 12.00 4.28
CA ASP A 74 10.99 12.35 5.71
C ASP A 74 10.41 11.24 6.56
N LEU A 75 10.13 10.06 6.00
CA LEU A 75 9.73 8.91 6.81
C LEU A 75 10.90 8.47 7.69
N SER A 76 10.56 8.11 8.93
CA SER A 76 11.55 7.62 9.89
C SER A 76 12.30 6.41 9.35
N GLU A 77 13.63 6.43 9.43
CA GLU A 77 14.45 5.27 9.05
C GLU A 77 14.13 4.06 9.92
N ARG A 78 13.81 4.30 11.20
CA ARG A 78 13.43 3.23 12.13
C ARG A 78 12.15 2.55 11.67
N PHE A 79 11.17 3.34 11.19
CA PHE A 79 9.93 2.80 10.67
C PHE A 79 10.19 1.98 9.40
N LEU A 80 10.96 2.52 8.46
CA LEU A 80 11.29 1.83 7.21
C LEU A 80 12.05 0.52 7.47
N LYS A 81 13.03 0.54 8.37
CA LYS A 81 13.76 -0.68 8.72
C LYS A 81 12.87 -1.74 9.34
N ARG A 82 11.88 -1.31 10.14
CA ARG A 82 10.94 -2.23 10.76
C ARG A 82 10.09 -2.94 9.72
N ILE A 83 9.55 -2.20 8.76
CA ILE A 83 8.64 -2.79 7.77
C ILE A 83 9.38 -3.52 6.65
N GLU A 84 10.61 -3.13 6.32
CA GLU A 84 11.41 -3.80 5.28
C GLU A 84 11.59 -5.29 5.54
N LYS A 85 11.62 -5.70 6.80
CA LYS A 85 11.74 -7.10 7.19
C LYS A 85 10.47 -7.90 6.92
N GLN A 86 9.34 -7.23 6.73
CA GLN A 86 8.02 -7.85 6.67
C GLN A 86 7.27 -7.52 5.38
N ILE A 87 7.74 -6.53 4.62
CA ILE A 87 7.01 -6.03 3.47
C ILE A 87 7.09 -7.01 2.29
N HIS A 88 5.95 -7.21 1.64
CA HIS A 88 5.84 -8.00 0.42
C HIS A 88 5.42 -7.07 -0.72
N TYR A 89 6.36 -6.77 -1.62
CA TYR A 89 6.06 -5.93 -2.77
C TYR A 89 5.31 -6.72 -3.85
N ALA A 90 4.34 -6.05 -4.43
CA ALA A 90 3.63 -6.60 -5.58
C ALA A 90 4.37 -6.33 -6.89
#